data_ea0165cdb0726c62bdf356ae219b39af
#
_entry.id   ea0165cdb0726c62bdf356ae219b39af
#
_cell.length_a   1.000
_cell.length_b   1.000
_cell.length_c   1.000
_cell.angle_alpha   90.00
_cell.angle_beta   90.00
_cell.angle_gamma   90.00
#
_symmetry.space_group_name_H-M   'P 1'
#
loop_
_entity.id
_entity.type
_entity.pdbx_description
1 polymer ?
#
loop_
_entity_poly.entity_id
_entity_poly.type
_entity_poly.pdbx_seq_one_letter_code
_entity_poly.pdbx_strand_id
1 'polypeptide(L)'
;MKQLIMLFLCLFFGLVSAFGKEFKSVSTVDQTRAQISRLPGDDIWWTVYGEDMGWNFKNLHRMYPTANVYREGQVRTLEYNLSEAIAEFKVETPEGKKSFKDFLYSDHSTTMGIVILHKGKIVFEQYPRMEPYEKPIYWSVTKVFISTILAILEDRGEVDVNEPIDFYLPALG
;
A
#
# COMPACT_ATOMS: atom_id res chain seq x y z
N MET A 1 37.31 15.79 25.61
CA MET A 1 36.26 14.77 25.91
C MET A 1 34.90 15.06 25.33
N LYS A 2 34.43 16.30 25.20
CA LYS A 2 33.10 16.60 24.63
C LYS A 2 32.96 16.41 23.10
N GLN A 3 34.04 16.52 22.35
CA GLN A 3 34.02 16.32 20.88
C GLN A 3 34.04 14.84 20.46
N LEU A 4 34.50 13.93 21.29
CA LEU A 4 34.53 12.49 20.98
C LEU A 4 33.17 11.82 21.15
N ILE A 5 32.33 12.37 22.04
CA ILE A 5 30.98 11.86 22.29
C ILE A 5 30.00 12.24 21.14
N MET A 6 30.23 13.39 20.51
CA MET A 6 29.40 13.84 19.38
C MET A 6 29.66 13.03 18.10
N LEU A 7 30.87 12.52 17.91
CA LEU A 7 31.20 11.67 16.75
C LEU A 7 30.62 10.26 16.89
N PHE A 8 30.42 9.75 18.10
CA PHE A 8 29.84 8.44 18.34
C PHE A 8 28.29 8.44 18.20
N LEU A 9 27.66 9.59 18.47
CA LEU A 9 26.19 9.71 18.29
C LEU A 9 25.80 9.80 16.81
N CYS A 10 26.65 10.38 15.96
CA CYS A 10 26.39 10.43 14.51
C CYS A 10 26.60 9.10 13.79
N LEU A 11 27.39 8.18 14.35
CA LEU A 11 27.63 6.85 13.77
C LEU A 11 26.54 5.84 14.12
N PHE A 12 25.70 6.09 15.15
CA PHE A 12 24.62 5.19 15.53
C PHE A 12 23.29 5.48 14.81
N PHE A 13 23.14 6.67 14.20
CA PHE A 13 21.96 7.01 13.40
C PHE A 13 22.07 6.59 11.91
N GLY A 14 23.22 6.06 11.50
CA GLY A 14 23.52 5.68 10.12
C GLY A 14 23.24 4.22 9.76
N LEU A 15 22.71 3.39 10.68
CA LEU A 15 22.61 1.94 10.49
C LEU A 15 21.23 1.35 10.77
N VAL A 16 20.17 2.11 10.50
CA VAL A 16 18.86 1.52 10.26
C VAL A 16 18.51 1.73 8.78
N SER A 17 19.36 1.22 7.91
CA SER A 17 18.95 0.88 6.57
C SER A 17 18.01 -0.32 6.71
N ALA A 18 16.71 -0.06 6.70
CA ALA A 18 15.71 -1.08 6.49
C ALA A 18 16.11 -1.83 5.23
N PHE A 19 16.56 -3.06 5.35
CA PHE A 19 16.77 -3.98 4.25
C PHE A 19 15.40 -4.44 3.71
N GLY A 20 14.62 -3.50 3.18
CA GLY A 20 13.57 -3.82 2.24
C GLY A 20 14.23 -3.99 0.88
N LYS A 21 14.10 -5.13 0.23
CA LYS A 21 14.35 -5.18 -1.21
C LYS A 21 13.34 -4.23 -1.84
N GLU A 22 13.78 -3.04 -2.20
CA GLU A 22 13.00 -2.21 -3.11
C GLU A 22 12.76 -3.02 -4.40
N PHE A 23 11.56 -2.90 -4.96
CA PHE A 23 11.44 -3.14 -6.38
C PHE A 23 12.50 -2.25 -7.02
N LYS A 24 13.52 -2.85 -7.59
CA LYS A 24 14.46 -2.13 -8.42
C LYS A 24 13.72 -1.69 -9.66
N SER A 25 13.03 -0.55 -9.57
CA SER A 25 12.61 0.11 -10.78
C SER A 25 13.88 0.50 -11.52
N VAL A 26 14.13 -0.14 -12.63
CA VAL A 26 15.26 0.15 -13.53
C VAL A 26 14.95 1.42 -14.31
N SER A 27 13.65 1.79 -14.37
CA SER A 27 13.17 2.90 -15.19
C SER A 27 13.03 4.18 -14.37
N THR A 28 13.54 5.26 -14.91
CA THR A 28 13.26 6.61 -14.41
C THR A 28 11.80 6.97 -14.69
N VAL A 29 11.28 8.03 -14.03
CA VAL A 29 9.93 8.57 -14.29
C VAL A 29 9.72 8.85 -15.78
N ASP A 30 10.72 9.44 -16.42
CA ASP A 30 10.62 9.80 -17.85
C ASP A 30 10.61 8.56 -18.76
N GLN A 31 11.38 7.53 -18.42
CA GLN A 31 11.36 6.25 -19.12
C GLN A 31 10.00 5.57 -18.97
N THR A 32 9.43 5.54 -17.77
CA THR A 32 8.11 4.98 -17.52
C THR A 32 7.02 5.73 -18.28
N ARG A 33 7.04 7.07 -18.27
CA ARG A 33 6.13 7.90 -19.06
C ARG A 33 6.27 7.62 -20.56
N ALA A 34 7.50 7.48 -21.05
CA ALA A 34 7.76 7.16 -22.45
C ALA A 34 7.27 5.77 -22.83
N GLN A 35 7.31 4.79 -21.92
CA GLN A 35 6.72 3.47 -22.15
C GLN A 35 5.20 3.57 -22.22
N ILE A 36 4.58 4.24 -21.26
CA ILE A 36 3.13 4.40 -21.20
C ILE A 36 2.61 5.15 -22.43
N SER A 37 3.32 6.20 -22.90
CA SER A 37 2.94 6.96 -24.09
C SER A 37 3.02 6.19 -25.41
N ARG A 38 3.71 5.05 -25.43
CA ARG A 38 3.80 4.15 -26.59
C ARG A 38 2.69 3.11 -26.62
N LEU A 39 1.95 2.95 -25.53
CA LEU A 39 0.85 2.02 -25.46
C LEU A 39 -0.32 2.56 -26.30
N PRO A 40 -1.00 1.72 -27.07
CA PRO A 40 -2.12 2.15 -27.89
C PRO A 40 -3.29 2.61 -27.01
N GLY A 41 -3.74 3.84 -27.25
CA GLY A 41 -5.00 4.39 -26.78
C GLY A 41 -5.27 4.26 -25.30
N ASP A 42 -6.19 3.41 -24.96
CA ASP A 42 -6.68 3.19 -23.59
C ASP A 42 -5.86 2.18 -22.81
N ASP A 43 -4.80 1.63 -23.41
CA ASP A 43 -3.91 0.69 -22.73
C ASP A 43 -3.04 1.41 -21.74
N ILE A 44 -3.35 1.17 -20.57
CA ILE A 44 -3.06 1.88 -19.39
C ILE A 44 -1.78 1.30 -18.78
N TRP A 45 -1.09 2.12 -18.06
CA TRP A 45 0.02 1.91 -17.17
C TRP A 45 -0.01 0.57 -16.37
N TRP A 46 -1.15 -0.11 -16.21
CA TRP A 46 -1.23 -1.47 -15.63
C TRP A 46 -0.71 -2.57 -16.56
N THR A 47 -0.46 -2.27 -17.82
CA THR A 47 0.20 -3.20 -18.74
C THR A 47 1.71 -3.17 -18.60
N VAL A 48 2.25 -2.27 -17.80
CA VAL A 48 3.68 -2.23 -17.46
C VAL A 48 3.91 -3.23 -16.33
N TYR A 49 4.45 -4.39 -16.69
CA TYR A 49 4.75 -5.49 -15.78
C TYR A 49 6.19 -5.47 -15.30
N GLY A 50 6.48 -6.26 -14.27
CA GLY A 50 7.82 -6.45 -13.76
C GLY A 50 8.21 -5.45 -12.69
N GLU A 51 9.49 -5.09 -12.68
CA GLU A 51 10.07 -4.24 -11.62
C GLU A 51 9.45 -2.83 -11.59
N ASP A 52 9.02 -2.32 -12.73
CA ASP A 52 8.41 -1.00 -12.86
C ASP A 52 6.98 -0.92 -12.27
N MET A 53 6.29 -2.06 -12.15
CA MET A 53 4.94 -2.08 -11.62
C MET A 53 4.88 -1.60 -10.16
N GLY A 54 5.84 -2.02 -9.34
CA GLY A 54 5.93 -1.59 -7.96
C GLY A 54 6.15 -0.08 -7.82
N TRP A 55 6.98 0.48 -8.69
CA TRP A 55 7.18 1.92 -8.76
C TRP A 55 5.91 2.65 -9.20
N ASN A 56 5.26 2.19 -10.27
CA ASN A 56 4.03 2.76 -10.80
C ASN A 56 2.92 2.79 -9.73
N PHE A 57 2.77 1.71 -8.97
CA PHE A 57 1.75 1.62 -7.92
C PHE A 57 1.92 2.64 -6.81
N LYS A 58 3.13 3.07 -6.52
CA LYS A 58 3.43 4.09 -5.51
C LYS A 58 3.46 5.52 -6.08
N ASN A 59 3.58 5.68 -7.39
CA ASN A 59 3.87 6.97 -8.02
C ASN A 59 2.82 7.42 -9.04
N LEU A 60 1.62 6.87 -9.02
CA LEU A 60 0.56 7.22 -9.96
C LEU A 60 0.25 8.72 -9.99
N HIS A 61 0.37 9.40 -8.85
CA HIS A 61 0.19 10.84 -8.70
C HIS A 61 1.18 11.68 -9.51
N ARG A 62 2.28 11.09 -10.00
CA ARG A 62 3.25 11.76 -10.87
C ARG A 62 2.90 11.65 -12.36
N MET A 63 2.01 10.73 -12.69
CA MET A 63 1.64 10.43 -14.08
C MET A 63 0.27 10.99 -14.45
N TYR A 64 -0.63 11.09 -13.49
CA TYR A 64 -2.01 11.50 -13.69
C TYR A 64 -2.40 12.65 -12.76
N PRO A 65 -3.36 13.50 -13.16
CA PRO A 65 -3.95 14.47 -12.26
C PRO A 65 -4.57 13.77 -11.05
N THR A 66 -4.17 14.21 -9.87
CA THR A 66 -4.66 13.66 -8.59
C THR A 66 -4.97 14.78 -7.63
N ALA A 67 -5.86 14.50 -6.68
CA ALA A 67 -6.16 15.39 -5.57
C ALA A 67 -5.90 14.63 -4.24
N ASN A 68 -5.37 15.36 -3.27
CA ASN A 68 -5.24 14.82 -1.92
C ASN A 68 -6.55 14.98 -1.16
N VAL A 69 -7.06 13.89 -0.61
CA VAL A 69 -8.12 13.93 0.40
C VAL A 69 -7.42 13.97 1.76
N TYR A 70 -7.53 15.11 2.42
CA TYR A 70 -6.93 15.28 3.74
C TYR A 70 -7.85 14.70 4.80
N ARG A 71 -7.24 14.04 5.76
CA ARG A 71 -7.98 13.54 6.91
C ARG A 71 -8.34 14.71 7.84
N GLU A 72 -9.60 14.76 8.24
CA GLU A 72 -10.09 15.62 9.30
C GLU A 72 -10.43 14.78 10.54
N GLY A 73 -10.29 15.38 11.73
CA GLY A 73 -10.60 14.72 12.98
C GLY A 73 -9.46 13.94 13.63
N GLN A 74 -9.77 13.29 14.75
CA GLN A 74 -8.80 12.59 15.58
C GLN A 74 -8.30 11.30 14.93
N VAL A 75 -7.01 11.01 15.11
CA VAL A 75 -6.42 9.72 14.74
C VAL A 75 -6.77 8.70 15.81
N ARG A 76 -7.42 7.62 15.41
CA ARG A 76 -7.51 6.43 16.25
C ARG A 76 -6.20 5.69 16.18
N THR A 77 -5.51 5.58 17.30
CA THR A 77 -4.31 4.75 17.42
C THR A 77 -4.75 3.30 17.63
N LEU A 78 -4.17 2.40 16.85
CA LEU A 78 -4.33 0.96 17.06
C LEU A 78 -3.18 0.47 17.93
N GLU A 79 -3.51 -0.34 18.93
CA GLU A 79 -2.51 -0.97 19.78
C GLU A 79 -1.84 -2.13 19.05
N TYR A 80 -0.55 -2.34 19.36
CA TYR A 80 0.19 -3.50 18.88
C TYR A 80 0.08 -4.67 19.86
N ASN A 81 -0.11 -5.85 19.32
CA ASN A 81 0.00 -7.13 20.03
C ASN A 81 0.62 -8.16 19.09
N LEU A 82 1.90 -7.92 18.75
CA LEU A 82 2.61 -8.69 17.72
C LEU A 82 2.67 -10.17 18.04
N SER A 83 2.40 -11.01 17.04
CA SER A 83 2.38 -12.46 17.14
C SER A 83 3.58 -13.06 16.42
N GLU A 84 4.50 -13.65 17.20
CA GLU A 84 5.61 -14.44 16.68
C GLU A 84 5.12 -15.64 15.86
N ALA A 85 4.00 -16.25 16.26
CA ALA A 85 3.43 -17.37 15.53
C ALA A 85 3.01 -17.02 14.10
N ILE A 86 2.61 -15.77 13.84
CA ILE A 86 2.32 -15.30 12.47
C ILE A 86 3.62 -15.12 11.70
N ALA A 87 4.63 -14.50 12.31
CA ALA A 87 5.92 -14.27 11.67
C ALA A 87 6.59 -15.59 11.25
N GLU A 88 6.54 -16.59 12.14
CA GLU A 88 7.19 -17.88 11.99
C GLU A 88 6.34 -18.95 11.27
N PHE A 89 5.11 -18.60 10.88
CA PHE A 89 4.27 -19.51 10.08
C PHE A 89 5.03 -19.97 8.83
N LYS A 90 5.02 -21.28 8.56
CA LYS A 90 5.81 -21.85 7.46
C LYS A 90 5.04 -21.80 6.15
N VAL A 91 5.68 -21.21 5.16
CA VAL A 91 5.20 -21.10 3.77
C VAL A 91 6.08 -22.00 2.90
N GLU A 92 5.44 -22.81 2.07
CA GLU A 92 6.13 -23.60 1.04
C GLU A 92 6.58 -22.68 -0.11
N THR A 93 7.83 -22.80 -0.50
CA THR A 93 8.39 -22.10 -1.65
C THR A 93 9.18 -23.10 -2.52
N PRO A 94 9.49 -22.78 -3.78
CA PRO A 94 10.34 -23.64 -4.61
C PRO A 94 11.72 -23.95 -4.00
N GLU A 95 12.19 -23.08 -3.10
CA GLU A 95 13.47 -23.22 -2.39
C GLU A 95 13.32 -23.95 -1.03
N GLY A 96 12.12 -24.43 -0.70
CA GLY A 96 11.79 -25.06 0.56
C GLY A 96 10.95 -24.18 1.49
N LYS A 97 10.78 -24.63 2.73
CA LYS A 97 9.97 -23.92 3.72
C LYS A 97 10.69 -22.68 4.24
N LYS A 98 10.01 -21.54 4.17
CA LYS A 98 10.46 -20.28 4.79
C LYS A 98 9.48 -19.87 5.88
N SER A 99 9.91 -19.01 6.82
CA SER A 99 8.96 -18.31 7.68
C SER A 99 8.12 -17.34 6.83
N PHE A 100 6.92 -17.01 7.27
CA PHE A 100 6.07 -16.04 6.56
C PHE A 100 6.79 -14.70 6.42
N LYS A 101 7.49 -14.26 7.46
CA LYS A 101 8.30 -13.06 7.41
C LYS A 101 9.38 -13.16 6.33
N ASP A 102 10.18 -14.24 6.31
CA ASP A 102 11.24 -14.41 5.31
C ASP A 102 10.68 -14.54 3.89
N PHE A 103 9.53 -15.21 3.74
CA PHE A 103 8.82 -15.28 2.47
C PHE A 103 8.46 -13.89 1.92
N LEU A 104 7.94 -12.99 2.76
CA LEU A 104 7.58 -11.63 2.34
C LEU A 104 8.78 -10.85 1.78
N TYR A 105 9.98 -11.10 2.31
CA TYR A 105 11.23 -10.44 1.86
C TYR A 105 11.97 -11.20 0.77
N SER A 106 11.48 -12.37 0.36
CA SER A 106 12.10 -13.17 -0.69
C SER A 106 11.67 -12.74 -2.10
N ASP A 107 12.39 -13.24 -3.11
CA ASP A 107 12.06 -12.99 -4.52
C ASP A 107 10.77 -13.71 -4.97
N HIS A 108 10.20 -14.59 -4.14
CA HIS A 108 8.92 -15.26 -4.38
C HIS A 108 7.70 -14.43 -3.97
N SER A 109 7.90 -13.29 -3.33
CA SER A 109 6.82 -12.40 -2.91
C SER A 109 6.92 -11.06 -3.62
N THR A 110 5.77 -10.55 -4.06
CA THR A 110 5.60 -9.19 -4.59
C THR A 110 4.88 -8.27 -3.62
N THR A 111 4.62 -8.73 -2.40
CA THR A 111 3.93 -7.95 -1.37
C THR A 111 4.70 -6.67 -1.06
N MET A 112 4.04 -5.53 -1.20
CA MET A 112 4.62 -4.22 -0.89
C MET A 112 4.58 -3.94 0.61
N GLY A 113 3.41 -4.08 1.20
CA GLY A 113 3.18 -3.93 2.64
C GLY A 113 2.02 -4.79 3.10
N ILE A 114 2.03 -5.18 4.35
CA ILE A 114 0.98 -5.98 4.97
C ILE A 114 0.78 -5.56 6.42
N VAL A 115 -0.47 -5.39 6.80
CA VAL A 115 -0.90 -5.20 8.19
C VAL A 115 -2.00 -6.20 8.49
N ILE A 116 -1.85 -6.97 9.57
CA ILE A 116 -2.88 -7.90 10.04
C ILE A 116 -3.42 -7.40 11.36
N LEU A 117 -4.75 -7.23 11.40
CA LEU A 117 -5.47 -6.85 12.60
C LEU A 117 -6.24 -8.05 13.15
N HIS A 118 -6.16 -8.24 14.46
CA HIS A 118 -6.98 -9.20 15.18
C HIS A 118 -7.56 -8.56 16.44
N LYS A 119 -8.87 -8.63 16.61
CA LYS A 119 -9.60 -8.03 17.75
C LYS A 119 -9.22 -6.56 18.00
N GLY A 120 -9.09 -5.78 16.91
CA GLY A 120 -8.78 -4.35 16.96
C GLY A 120 -7.32 -4.00 17.28
N LYS A 121 -6.41 -4.98 17.32
CA LYS A 121 -4.98 -4.77 17.55
C LYS A 121 -4.17 -5.21 16.33
N ILE A 122 -3.04 -4.55 16.09
CA ILE A 122 -2.08 -4.95 15.05
C ILE A 122 -1.29 -6.14 15.59
N VAL A 123 -1.44 -7.29 14.94
CA VAL A 123 -0.77 -8.54 15.32
C VAL A 123 0.42 -8.87 14.43
N PHE A 124 0.49 -8.26 13.25
CA PHE A 124 1.62 -8.37 12.33
C PHE A 124 1.65 -7.16 11.39
N GLU A 125 2.83 -6.62 11.13
CA GLU A 125 3.03 -5.49 10.24
C GLU A 125 4.42 -5.56 9.62
N GLN A 126 4.50 -5.54 8.28
CA GLN A 126 5.75 -5.54 7.53
C GLN A 126 5.61 -4.74 6.23
N TYR A 127 6.68 -4.11 5.81
CA TYR A 127 6.76 -3.30 4.59
C TYR A 127 7.97 -3.72 3.75
N PRO A 128 7.91 -4.89 3.10
CA PRO A 128 9.08 -5.42 2.38
C PRO A 128 9.50 -4.59 1.17
N ARG A 129 8.56 -3.83 0.53
CA ARG A 129 8.84 -3.11 -0.72
C ARG A 129 8.21 -1.72 -0.77
N MET A 130 7.84 -1.17 0.37
CA MET A 130 7.35 0.21 0.49
C MET A 130 7.64 0.75 1.88
N GLU A 131 7.56 2.06 2.03
CA GLU A 131 7.57 2.71 3.32
C GLU A 131 6.12 2.84 3.86
N PRO A 132 5.92 2.86 5.19
CA PRO A 132 4.58 2.94 5.78
C PRO A 132 3.76 4.17 5.36
N TYR A 133 4.43 5.25 4.95
CA TYR A 133 3.80 6.50 4.53
C TYR A 133 3.52 6.56 3.03
N GLU A 134 4.04 5.63 2.23
CA GLU A 134 3.76 5.60 0.80
C GLU A 134 2.31 5.22 0.53
N LYS A 135 1.76 5.74 -0.56
CA LYS A 135 0.35 5.59 -0.92
C LYS A 135 0.23 4.74 -2.18
N PRO A 136 0.18 3.42 -2.03
CA PRO A 136 -0.01 2.55 -3.18
C PRO A 136 -1.43 2.67 -3.72
N ILE A 137 -1.60 2.38 -5.00
CA ILE A 137 -2.93 2.29 -5.60
C ILE A 137 -3.70 1.10 -5.03
N TYR A 138 -4.97 1.30 -4.74
CA TYR A 138 -5.88 0.26 -4.21
C TYR A 138 -6.74 -0.42 -5.27
N TRP A 139 -6.71 0.06 -6.53
CA TRP A 139 -7.55 -0.49 -7.60
C TRP A 139 -9.02 -0.63 -7.17
N SER A 140 -9.63 -1.77 -7.49
CA SER A 140 -11.03 -2.03 -7.14
C SER A 140 -11.31 -2.16 -5.66
N VAL A 141 -10.29 -2.30 -4.80
CA VAL A 141 -10.49 -2.19 -3.35
C VAL A 141 -11.04 -0.81 -2.97
N THR A 142 -10.80 0.21 -3.79
CA THR A 142 -11.41 1.55 -3.65
C THR A 142 -12.95 1.50 -3.59
N LYS A 143 -13.60 0.52 -4.21
CA LYS A 143 -15.06 0.35 -4.15
C LYS A 143 -15.58 0.12 -2.72
N VAL A 144 -14.75 -0.44 -1.84
CA VAL A 144 -15.09 -0.61 -0.43
C VAL A 144 -15.33 0.74 0.25
N PHE A 145 -14.55 1.77 -0.09
CA PHE A 145 -14.76 3.13 0.44
C PHE A 145 -16.11 3.70 -0.02
N ILE A 146 -16.47 3.51 -1.29
CA ILE A 146 -17.76 3.96 -1.83
C ILE A 146 -18.91 3.23 -1.13
N SER A 147 -18.81 1.90 -0.97
CA SER A 147 -19.83 1.12 -0.26
C SER A 147 -19.95 1.54 1.22
N THR A 148 -18.83 1.90 1.85
CA THR A 148 -18.84 2.41 3.23
C THR A 148 -19.54 3.78 3.32
N ILE A 149 -19.30 4.68 2.36
CA ILE A 149 -20.01 5.97 2.31
C ILE A 149 -21.51 5.74 2.14
N LEU A 150 -21.89 4.83 1.25
CA LEU A 150 -23.31 4.50 1.04
C LEU A 150 -23.96 3.98 2.31
N ALA A 151 -23.30 3.08 3.04
CA ALA A 151 -23.80 2.58 4.33
C ALA A 151 -23.93 3.69 5.39
N ILE A 152 -23.05 4.68 5.40
CA ILE A 152 -23.16 5.85 6.29
C ILE A 152 -24.36 6.72 5.91
N LEU A 153 -24.62 6.91 4.62
CA LEU A 153 -25.79 7.68 4.15
C LEU A 153 -27.10 6.94 4.48
N GLU A 154 -27.12 5.62 4.38
CA GLU A 154 -28.23 4.78 4.78
C GLU A 154 -28.50 4.90 6.30
N ASP A 155 -27.47 4.78 7.13
CA ASP A 155 -27.57 4.94 8.58
C ASP A 155 -28.10 6.32 9.00
N ARG A 156 -27.84 7.35 8.19
CA ARG A 156 -28.37 8.71 8.38
C ARG A 156 -29.77 8.90 7.83
N GLY A 157 -30.35 7.92 7.14
CA GLY A 157 -31.62 8.02 6.46
C GLY A 157 -31.63 8.90 5.21
N GLU A 158 -30.45 9.17 4.64
CA GLU A 158 -30.30 9.97 3.42
C GLU A 158 -30.46 9.13 2.14
N VAL A 159 -30.25 7.81 2.26
CA VAL A 159 -30.40 6.82 1.19
C VAL A 159 -31.12 5.58 1.75
N ASP A 160 -32.02 5.01 0.97
CA ASP A 160 -32.56 3.66 1.16
C ASP A 160 -32.03 2.77 0.05
N VAL A 161 -31.20 1.79 0.39
CA VAL A 161 -30.58 0.88 -0.58
C VAL A 161 -31.59 -0.08 -1.25
N ASN A 162 -32.84 -0.13 -0.77
CA ASN A 162 -33.92 -0.90 -1.36
C ASN A 162 -34.67 -0.12 -2.46
N GLU A 163 -34.48 1.20 -2.53
CA GLU A 163 -35.02 2.01 -3.60
C GLU A 163 -34.22 1.78 -4.90
N PRO A 164 -34.88 1.80 -6.07
CA PRO A 164 -34.17 1.69 -7.33
C PRO A 164 -33.27 2.90 -7.60
N ILE A 165 -32.18 2.70 -8.33
CA ILE A 165 -31.17 3.72 -8.56
C ILE A 165 -31.71 4.97 -9.29
N ASP A 166 -32.69 4.81 -10.16
CA ASP A 166 -33.35 5.91 -10.89
C ASP A 166 -34.17 6.82 -9.96
N PHE A 167 -34.57 6.36 -8.78
CA PHE A 167 -35.12 7.21 -7.73
C PHE A 167 -34.15 8.33 -7.31
N TYR A 168 -32.86 7.98 -7.18
CA TYR A 168 -31.81 8.94 -6.78
C TYR A 168 -31.15 9.60 -7.98
N LEU A 169 -31.12 8.95 -9.14
CA LEU A 169 -30.50 9.40 -10.37
C LEU A 169 -31.47 9.29 -11.53
N PRO A 170 -32.49 10.18 -11.63
CA PRO A 170 -33.54 10.08 -12.66
C PRO A 170 -33.03 10.05 -14.11
N ALA A 171 -31.79 10.50 -14.33
CA ALA A 171 -31.17 10.45 -15.67
C ALA A 171 -30.78 9.03 -16.12
N LEU A 172 -30.87 8.04 -15.24
CA LEU A 172 -30.59 6.63 -15.54
C LEU A 172 -31.84 5.78 -15.81
N GLY A 173 -33.04 6.37 -15.64
CA GLY A 173 -34.32 5.73 -15.88
C GLY A 173 -34.90 6.05 -17.26
#